data_2a2b2e6188adc151bc19a7436e3d967f
#
_entry.id   2a2b2e6188adc151bc19a7436e3d967f
#
_cell.length_a   1.000
_cell.length_b   1.000
_cell.length_c   1.000
_cell.angle_alpha   90.00
_cell.angle_beta   90.00
_cell.angle_gamma   90.00
#
_symmetry.space_group_name_H-M   'P 1'
#
loop_
_entity.id
_entity.type
_entity.pdbx_description
1 polymer ?
#
loop_
_entity_poly.entity_id
_entity_poly.type
_entity_poly.pdbx_seq_one_letter_code
_entity_poly.pdbx_strand_id
1 'polypeptide(L)'
;MKMIKNLRIRLASILVLSVLASFGVLPAIEPAQAQSKGAVPGEALGLNSDADLWRFIRNGNAGDTQMKDQLAAVMIQSEGDNWRAARNGPVSIYGAAGVLGIIVLLAAFYSWRGRITIDAGPSGKTIERFGTIDRFAHWLMAGSFVILAITGLNLLYGRYTLLPLFGPEAFTAITIAGKYAHNYLSFAFMAGLALSFFLWVRHNIPSKIDLEWLKAGGGIFKKGVHPPARKFNAGQKIIFWVVMIGGLSVSLSGIALLFPFQTAMFAKTFGILNMVGFDLPTALTALQEQQLNQLWHGIVSLVLMTIIVAHIYIGSVGMEGALDAMNSGKVDRNWAKEHHGLWVKEVDAAAKTAKATPAE
;
A
#
# COMPACT_ATOMS: atom_id res chain seq x y z
N MET A 1 11.14 -14.39 -31.74
CA MET A 1 10.48 -13.28 -31.00
C MET A 1 9.04 -13.59 -30.55
N LYS A 2 8.18 -14.18 -31.38
CA LYS A 2 6.81 -14.60 -31.00
C LYS A 2 6.77 -15.68 -29.90
N MET A 3 7.69 -16.65 -29.90
CA MET A 3 7.72 -17.77 -28.94
C MET A 3 8.04 -17.31 -27.49
N ILE A 4 8.94 -16.34 -27.34
CA ILE A 4 9.30 -15.77 -26.02
C ILE A 4 8.17 -14.91 -25.45
N LYS A 5 7.39 -14.23 -26.31
CA LYS A 5 6.21 -13.43 -25.89
C LYS A 5 5.10 -14.35 -25.35
N ASN A 6 4.88 -15.48 -26.01
CA ASN A 6 3.89 -16.48 -25.57
C ASN A 6 4.30 -17.21 -24.27
N LEU A 7 5.63 -17.43 -24.08
CA LEU A 7 6.13 -18.03 -22.84
C LEU A 7 5.95 -17.09 -21.64
N ARG A 8 6.15 -15.78 -21.83
CA ARG A 8 5.95 -14.75 -20.77
C ARG A 8 4.49 -14.62 -20.36
N ILE A 9 3.55 -14.67 -21.33
CA ILE A 9 2.11 -14.65 -21.06
C ILE A 9 1.70 -15.93 -20.32
N ARG A 10 2.23 -17.09 -20.70
CA ARG A 10 1.96 -18.36 -20.01
C ARG A 10 2.54 -18.40 -18.60
N LEU A 11 3.74 -17.85 -18.36
CA LEU A 11 4.32 -17.76 -17.01
C LEU A 11 3.55 -16.79 -16.12
N ALA A 12 3.10 -15.66 -16.64
CA ALA A 12 2.24 -14.74 -15.90
C ALA A 12 0.88 -15.36 -15.58
N SER A 13 0.29 -16.12 -16.53
CA SER A 13 -0.97 -16.84 -16.33
C SER A 13 -0.82 -17.99 -15.33
N ILE A 14 0.32 -18.69 -15.30
CA ILE A 14 0.60 -19.75 -14.34
C ILE A 14 0.82 -19.14 -12.95
N LEU A 15 1.45 -17.98 -12.83
CA LEU A 15 1.63 -17.28 -11.55
C LEU A 15 0.28 -16.80 -10.98
N VAL A 16 -0.59 -16.26 -11.83
CA VAL A 16 -1.95 -15.86 -11.45
C VAL A 16 -2.79 -17.09 -11.09
N LEU A 17 -2.68 -18.18 -11.84
CA LEU A 17 -3.39 -19.44 -11.56
C LEU A 17 -2.85 -20.15 -10.32
N SER A 18 -1.55 -20.11 -10.03
CA SER A 18 -1.00 -20.67 -8.80
C SER A 18 -1.38 -19.86 -7.56
N VAL A 19 -1.49 -18.54 -7.69
CA VAL A 19 -2.07 -17.68 -6.63
C VAL A 19 -3.55 -18.01 -6.44
N LEU A 20 -4.31 -18.17 -7.51
CA LEU A 20 -5.73 -18.56 -7.43
C LEU A 20 -5.91 -20.01 -6.92
N ALA A 21 -5.03 -20.95 -7.28
CA ALA A 21 -5.08 -22.34 -6.79
C ALA A 21 -4.69 -22.47 -5.31
N SER A 22 -3.87 -21.53 -4.79
CA SER A 22 -3.57 -21.45 -3.34
C SER A 22 -4.82 -21.08 -2.52
N PHE A 23 -5.85 -20.51 -3.16
CA PHE A 23 -7.15 -20.23 -2.55
C PHE A 23 -8.13 -21.41 -2.59
N GLY A 24 -7.75 -22.56 -3.22
CA GLY A 24 -8.60 -23.74 -3.39
C GLY A 24 -8.88 -24.53 -2.11
N VAL A 25 -8.37 -24.11 -0.94
CA VAL A 25 -8.78 -24.64 0.37
C VAL A 25 -9.60 -23.57 1.09
N LEU A 26 -10.74 -23.21 0.48
CA LEU A 26 -11.78 -22.55 1.26
C LEU A 26 -12.39 -23.62 2.16
N PRO A 27 -12.37 -23.46 3.50
CA PRO A 27 -13.21 -24.27 4.35
C PRO A 27 -14.64 -24.11 3.85
N ALA A 28 -15.36 -25.22 3.70
CA ALA A 28 -16.76 -25.18 3.36
C ALA A 28 -17.43 -24.19 4.33
N ILE A 29 -17.96 -23.09 3.79
CA ILE A 29 -18.73 -22.13 4.57
C ILE A 29 -20.03 -22.89 4.88
N GLU A 30 -20.12 -23.42 6.10
CA GLU A 30 -21.41 -23.88 6.59
C GLU A 30 -22.36 -22.68 6.53
N PRO A 31 -23.55 -22.82 5.93
CA PRO A 31 -24.51 -21.74 5.91
C PRO A 31 -24.78 -21.37 7.39
N ALA A 32 -24.57 -20.10 7.71
CA ALA A 32 -24.92 -19.57 9.02
C ALA A 32 -26.38 -19.96 9.26
N GLN A 33 -26.61 -20.83 10.25
CA GLN A 33 -27.98 -21.20 10.63
C GLN A 33 -28.67 -19.89 11.01
N ALA A 34 -29.73 -19.57 10.25
CA ALA A 34 -30.59 -18.47 10.62
C ALA A 34 -31.06 -18.73 12.05
N GLN A 35 -30.76 -17.79 12.94
CA GLN A 35 -31.28 -17.82 14.30
C GLN A 35 -32.78 -18.04 14.22
N SER A 36 -33.28 -18.98 15.02
CA SER A 36 -34.70 -19.30 15.07
C SER A 36 -35.52 -18.01 15.25
N LYS A 37 -36.62 -17.92 14.46
CA LYS A 37 -37.53 -16.78 14.47
C LYS A 37 -37.85 -16.37 15.91
N GLY A 38 -37.44 -15.19 16.31
CA GLY A 38 -37.85 -14.55 17.57
C GLY A 38 -36.90 -14.70 18.75
N ALA A 39 -35.72 -15.34 18.59
CA ALA A 39 -34.70 -15.33 19.66
C ALA A 39 -34.09 -13.93 19.78
N VAL A 40 -34.44 -13.21 20.84
CA VAL A 40 -33.73 -11.99 21.23
C VAL A 40 -32.38 -12.43 21.81
N PRO A 41 -31.25 -11.82 21.43
CA PRO A 41 -29.97 -12.09 22.06
C PRO A 41 -30.12 -11.87 23.59
N GLY A 42 -29.97 -12.93 24.39
CA GLY A 42 -30.14 -12.86 25.83
C GLY A 42 -31.36 -13.54 26.40
N GLU A 43 -31.93 -14.55 25.75
CA GLU A 43 -33.11 -15.34 26.16
C GLU A 43 -33.09 -15.87 27.63
N ALA A 44 -32.07 -15.48 28.42
CA ALA A 44 -31.94 -15.75 29.84
C ALA A 44 -33.12 -15.23 30.69
N LEU A 45 -33.92 -14.31 30.14
CA LEU A 45 -35.08 -13.70 30.79
C LEU A 45 -36.42 -14.16 30.24
N GLY A 46 -36.47 -15.13 29.31
CA GLY A 46 -37.68 -15.65 28.69
C GLY A 46 -38.40 -14.58 27.84
N LEU A 47 -39.70 -14.44 27.99
CA LEU A 47 -40.55 -13.50 27.25
C LEU A 47 -40.49 -12.04 27.78
N ASN A 48 -39.62 -11.72 28.72
CA ASN A 48 -39.52 -10.40 29.31
C ASN A 48 -38.69 -9.47 28.39
N SER A 49 -39.17 -8.24 28.28
CA SER A 49 -38.49 -7.21 27.47
C SER A 49 -37.27 -6.67 28.20
N ASP A 50 -36.13 -6.58 27.50
CA ASP A 50 -34.90 -5.95 28.01
C ASP A 50 -34.99 -4.40 27.99
N ALA A 51 -36.21 -3.84 27.92
CA ALA A 51 -36.40 -2.39 27.82
C ALA A 51 -35.80 -1.62 29.00
N ASP A 52 -35.74 -2.22 30.17
CA ASP A 52 -35.17 -1.58 31.38
C ASP A 52 -33.65 -1.55 31.33
N LEU A 53 -33.01 -2.61 30.83
CA LEU A 53 -31.57 -2.63 30.54
C LEU A 53 -31.20 -1.57 29.51
N TRP A 54 -31.96 -1.43 28.43
CA TRP A 54 -31.75 -0.41 27.43
C TRP A 54 -31.96 1.02 27.97
N ARG A 55 -32.92 1.24 28.85
CA ARG A 55 -33.11 2.54 29.54
C ARG A 55 -31.93 2.84 30.45
N PHE A 56 -31.45 1.84 31.19
CA PHE A 56 -30.28 1.96 32.06
C PHE A 56 -29.04 2.39 31.25
N ILE A 57 -28.78 1.72 30.14
CA ILE A 57 -27.66 2.04 29.22
C ILE A 57 -27.81 3.43 28.62
N ARG A 58 -29.00 3.82 28.14
CA ARG A 58 -29.25 5.15 27.59
C ARG A 58 -29.05 6.29 28.60
N ASN A 59 -29.24 6.02 29.85
CA ASN A 59 -29.00 6.99 30.90
C ASN A 59 -27.50 7.13 31.27
N GLY A 60 -26.61 6.54 30.48
CA GLY A 60 -25.18 6.65 30.69
C GLY A 60 -24.62 5.79 31.82
N ASN A 61 -25.40 4.86 32.34
CA ASN A 61 -24.92 3.97 33.39
C ASN A 61 -24.00 2.88 32.79
N ALA A 62 -22.85 2.68 33.39
CA ALA A 62 -21.98 1.57 33.11
C ALA A 62 -22.52 0.27 33.70
N GLY A 63 -22.42 -0.81 32.94
CA GLY A 63 -22.77 -2.14 33.45
C GLY A 63 -21.56 -3.07 33.33
N ASP A 64 -21.41 -3.96 34.30
CA ASP A 64 -20.36 -4.97 34.30
C ASP A 64 -20.93 -6.31 33.84
N THR A 65 -20.10 -7.10 33.13
CA THR A 65 -20.42 -8.49 32.81
C THR A 65 -19.47 -9.43 33.55
N GLN A 66 -19.92 -10.64 33.84
CA GLN A 66 -19.06 -11.67 34.43
C GLN A 66 -18.15 -12.39 33.42
N MET A 67 -18.13 -11.92 32.17
CA MET A 67 -17.23 -12.46 31.16
C MET A 67 -15.78 -12.16 31.54
N LYS A 68 -14.94 -13.19 31.49
CA LYS A 68 -13.50 -13.06 31.80
C LYS A 68 -12.72 -12.25 30.74
N ASP A 69 -13.28 -12.08 29.55
CA ASP A 69 -12.72 -11.24 28.52
C ASP A 69 -13.01 -9.77 28.85
N GLN A 70 -11.97 -9.00 29.13
CA GLN A 70 -12.07 -7.57 29.47
C GLN A 70 -12.76 -6.74 28.38
N LEU A 71 -12.81 -7.23 27.16
CA LEU A 71 -13.41 -6.53 26.02
C LEU A 71 -14.89 -6.83 25.86
N ALA A 72 -15.32 -8.04 26.22
CA ALA A 72 -16.72 -8.43 26.26
C ALA A 72 -17.48 -7.77 27.43
N ALA A 73 -16.77 -7.23 28.43
CA ALA A 73 -17.36 -6.52 29.57
C ALA A 73 -17.78 -5.07 29.26
N VAL A 74 -17.37 -4.50 28.11
CA VAL A 74 -17.69 -3.14 27.73
C VAL A 74 -19.02 -3.09 26.98
N MET A 75 -20.09 -2.69 27.66
CA MET A 75 -21.44 -2.59 27.08
C MET A 75 -21.63 -1.32 26.21
N ILE A 76 -20.85 -0.27 26.44
CA ILE A 76 -20.89 0.97 25.69
C ILE A 76 -19.54 1.14 24.97
N GLN A 77 -19.60 1.20 23.64
CA GLN A 77 -18.42 1.49 22.83
C GLN A 77 -18.10 2.98 22.91
N SER A 78 -17.01 3.32 23.59
CA SER A 78 -16.51 4.69 23.62
C SER A 78 -16.00 5.11 22.24
N GLU A 79 -16.22 6.37 21.84
CA GLU A 79 -15.75 7.00 20.60
C GLU A 79 -16.26 6.34 19.29
N GLY A 80 -17.16 5.37 19.34
CA GLY A 80 -17.66 4.65 18.16
C GLY A 80 -18.34 5.57 17.13
N ASP A 81 -19.09 6.55 17.58
CA ASP A 81 -19.75 7.51 16.69
C ASP A 81 -18.75 8.48 16.07
N ASN A 82 -17.77 8.96 16.83
CA ASN A 82 -16.69 9.81 16.32
C ASN A 82 -15.83 9.07 15.29
N TRP A 83 -15.47 7.82 15.59
CA TRP A 83 -14.75 6.97 14.65
C TRP A 83 -15.53 6.76 13.36
N ARG A 84 -16.83 6.45 13.44
CA ARG A 84 -17.69 6.25 12.28
C ARG A 84 -17.86 7.53 11.46
N ALA A 85 -18.04 8.68 12.11
CA ALA A 85 -18.10 9.97 11.45
C ALA A 85 -16.79 10.32 10.74
N ALA A 86 -15.65 10.10 11.37
CA ALA A 86 -14.33 10.33 10.77
C ALA A 86 -14.08 9.38 9.57
N ARG A 87 -14.38 8.09 9.73
CA ARG A 87 -14.19 7.08 8.67
C ARG A 87 -15.08 7.33 7.45
N ASN A 88 -16.37 7.55 7.67
CA ASN A 88 -17.35 7.69 6.58
C ASN A 88 -17.42 9.11 6.01
N GLY A 89 -16.97 10.10 6.75
CA GLY A 89 -16.87 11.50 6.32
C GLY A 89 -15.48 11.80 5.71
N PRO A 90 -14.61 12.50 6.46
CA PRO A 90 -13.36 13.05 5.90
C PRO A 90 -12.45 11.98 5.32
N VAL A 91 -12.25 10.84 5.96
CA VAL A 91 -11.35 9.79 5.47
C VAL A 91 -11.83 9.25 4.12
N SER A 92 -13.11 8.90 4.02
CA SER A 92 -13.68 8.38 2.77
C SER A 92 -13.75 9.46 1.68
N ILE A 93 -14.19 10.67 2.00
CA ILE A 93 -14.36 11.75 1.02
C ILE A 93 -13.01 12.22 0.47
N TYR A 94 -12.09 12.61 1.36
CA TYR A 94 -10.77 13.10 0.93
C TYR A 94 -9.89 11.97 0.36
N GLY A 95 -10.06 10.74 0.83
CA GLY A 95 -9.39 9.58 0.26
C GLY A 95 -9.82 9.31 -1.17
N ALA A 96 -11.14 9.30 -1.45
CA ALA A 96 -11.66 9.18 -2.81
C ALA A 96 -11.19 10.35 -3.68
N ALA A 97 -11.30 11.60 -3.17
CA ALA A 97 -10.85 12.80 -3.88
C ALA A 97 -9.35 12.73 -4.21
N GLY A 98 -8.49 12.23 -3.31
CA GLY A 98 -7.07 12.07 -3.54
C GLY A 98 -6.76 11.05 -4.65
N VAL A 99 -7.35 9.85 -4.55
CA VAL A 99 -7.11 8.78 -5.54
C VAL A 99 -7.71 9.13 -6.92
N LEU A 100 -8.91 9.67 -6.98
CA LEU A 100 -9.51 10.08 -8.24
C LEU A 100 -8.85 11.36 -8.79
N GLY A 101 -8.52 12.29 -7.91
CA GLY A 101 -7.86 13.54 -8.26
C GLY A 101 -6.49 13.33 -8.90
N ILE A 102 -5.67 12.41 -8.37
CA ILE A 102 -4.39 12.10 -9.00
C ILE A 102 -4.57 11.48 -10.39
N ILE A 103 -5.56 10.61 -10.59
CA ILE A 103 -5.85 10.03 -11.92
C ILE A 103 -6.21 11.13 -12.93
N VAL A 104 -7.09 12.05 -12.55
CA VAL A 104 -7.48 13.20 -13.39
C VAL A 104 -6.28 14.10 -13.67
N LEU A 105 -5.46 14.38 -12.65
CA LEU A 105 -4.27 15.21 -12.80
C LEU A 105 -3.22 14.56 -13.73
N LEU A 106 -3.01 13.27 -13.62
CA LEU A 106 -2.12 12.53 -14.51
C LEU A 106 -2.65 12.45 -15.94
N ALA A 107 -3.96 12.28 -16.13
CA ALA A 107 -4.58 12.35 -17.45
C ALA A 107 -4.43 13.74 -18.08
N ALA A 108 -4.65 14.80 -17.31
CA ALA A 108 -4.42 16.18 -17.76
C ALA A 108 -2.95 16.43 -18.09
N PHE A 109 -2.03 15.96 -17.25
CA PHE A 109 -0.59 16.05 -17.48
C PHE A 109 -0.19 15.31 -18.77
N TYR A 110 -0.68 14.09 -18.97
CA TYR A 110 -0.41 13.31 -20.18
C TYR A 110 -0.96 14.02 -21.45
N SER A 111 -2.16 14.60 -21.36
CA SER A 111 -2.77 15.34 -22.47
C SER A 111 -1.98 16.61 -22.82
N TRP A 112 -1.39 17.26 -21.81
CA TRP A 112 -0.59 18.48 -22.00
C TRP A 112 0.84 18.18 -22.44
N ARG A 113 1.54 17.26 -21.74
CA ARG A 113 2.98 17.01 -21.93
C ARG A 113 3.24 15.87 -22.93
N GLY A 114 2.31 14.94 -23.06
CA GLY A 114 2.48 13.68 -23.75
C GLY A 114 3.45 12.75 -23.02
N ARG A 115 3.81 11.68 -23.69
CA ARG A 115 4.82 10.73 -23.19
C ARG A 115 6.21 11.38 -23.20
N ILE A 116 6.97 11.19 -22.15
CA ILE A 116 8.38 11.59 -22.06
C ILE A 116 9.18 10.56 -22.88
N THR A 117 9.69 11.00 -24.03
CA THR A 117 10.47 10.16 -24.96
C THR A 117 11.95 10.31 -24.69
N ILE A 118 12.76 9.39 -25.23
CA ILE A 118 14.21 9.52 -25.27
C ILE A 118 14.55 10.57 -26.33
N ASP A 119 15.11 11.72 -25.93
CA ASP A 119 15.37 12.85 -26.82
C ASP A 119 16.37 12.48 -27.95
N ALA A 120 17.41 11.69 -27.64
CA ALA A 120 18.38 11.18 -28.61
C ALA A 120 17.85 9.96 -29.39
N GLY A 121 16.64 9.50 -29.15
CA GLY A 121 16.10 8.25 -29.67
C GLY A 121 16.74 7.00 -29.04
N PRO A 122 16.13 5.82 -29.20
CA PRO A 122 16.67 4.56 -28.68
C PRO A 122 18.03 4.24 -29.33
N SER A 123 19.02 3.92 -28.49
CA SER A 123 20.39 3.58 -29.00
C SER A 123 20.51 2.14 -29.52
N GLY A 124 19.54 1.29 -29.21
CA GLY A 124 19.61 -0.16 -29.48
C GLY A 124 20.61 -0.91 -28.59
N LYS A 125 21.39 -0.21 -27.78
CA LYS A 125 22.32 -0.80 -26.81
C LYS A 125 21.72 -0.71 -25.39
N THR A 126 21.83 -1.77 -24.62
CA THR A 126 21.31 -1.82 -23.26
C THR A 126 22.41 -1.84 -22.22
N ILE A 127 22.11 -1.32 -21.03
CA ILE A 127 22.95 -1.39 -19.84
C ILE A 127 22.13 -2.02 -18.71
N GLU A 128 22.70 -2.95 -17.96
CA GLU A 128 22.04 -3.56 -16.81
C GLU A 128 21.95 -2.59 -15.65
N ARG A 129 20.74 -2.38 -15.15
CA ARG A 129 20.47 -1.45 -14.05
C ARG A 129 20.08 -2.18 -12.77
N PHE A 130 19.25 -3.20 -12.88
CA PHE A 130 18.76 -3.99 -11.74
C PHE A 130 18.91 -5.49 -12.00
N GLY A 131 19.51 -6.17 -11.04
CA GLY A 131 19.65 -7.61 -11.06
C GLY A 131 18.32 -8.33 -10.80
N THR A 132 18.37 -9.66 -10.85
CA THR A 132 17.18 -10.49 -10.65
C THR A 132 16.57 -10.32 -9.25
N ILE A 133 17.41 -10.22 -8.22
CA ILE A 133 16.96 -10.05 -6.82
C ILE A 133 16.32 -8.68 -6.62
N ASP A 134 16.87 -7.60 -7.22
CA ASP A 134 16.27 -6.26 -7.17
C ASP A 134 14.84 -6.27 -7.74
N ARG A 135 14.67 -6.92 -8.91
CA ARG A 135 13.38 -7.02 -9.59
C ARG A 135 12.39 -7.91 -8.83
N PHE A 136 12.87 -8.99 -8.27
CA PHE A 136 12.05 -9.87 -7.42
C PHE A 136 11.53 -9.09 -6.19
N ALA A 137 12.40 -8.38 -5.47
CA ALA A 137 12.00 -7.57 -4.32
C ALA A 137 10.96 -6.50 -4.70
N HIS A 138 11.18 -5.81 -5.83
CA HIS A 138 10.24 -4.82 -6.34
C HIS A 138 8.88 -5.45 -6.65
N TRP A 139 8.84 -6.54 -7.42
CA TRP A 139 7.58 -7.14 -7.85
C TRP A 139 6.84 -7.86 -6.72
N LEU A 140 7.57 -8.42 -5.75
CA LEU A 140 6.97 -8.96 -4.53
C LEU A 140 6.24 -7.86 -3.77
N MET A 141 6.89 -6.72 -3.54
CA MET A 141 6.32 -5.56 -2.85
C MET A 141 5.20 -4.91 -3.68
N ALA A 142 5.44 -4.62 -4.96
CA ALA A 142 4.49 -3.91 -5.81
C ALA A 142 3.25 -4.75 -6.13
N GLY A 143 3.42 -6.04 -6.46
CA GLY A 143 2.30 -6.93 -6.76
C GLY A 143 1.40 -7.15 -5.55
N SER A 144 2.00 -7.41 -4.37
CA SER A 144 1.22 -7.51 -3.14
C SER A 144 0.53 -6.18 -2.80
N PHE A 145 1.22 -5.03 -2.93
CA PHE A 145 0.63 -3.71 -2.68
C PHE A 145 -0.60 -3.45 -3.55
N VAL A 146 -0.56 -3.77 -4.85
CA VAL A 146 -1.72 -3.56 -5.76
C VAL A 146 -2.92 -4.37 -5.29
N ILE A 147 -2.72 -5.64 -4.91
CA ILE A 147 -3.82 -6.48 -4.41
C ILE A 147 -4.32 -5.95 -3.05
N LEU A 148 -3.43 -5.55 -2.15
CA LEU A 148 -3.78 -4.94 -0.87
C LEU A 148 -4.57 -3.64 -1.06
N ALA A 149 -4.18 -2.80 -2.03
CA ALA A 149 -4.89 -1.57 -2.36
C ALA A 149 -6.32 -1.86 -2.87
N ILE A 150 -6.47 -2.78 -3.82
CA ILE A 150 -7.79 -3.15 -4.37
C ILE A 150 -8.70 -3.72 -3.27
N THR A 151 -8.18 -4.62 -2.46
CA THR A 151 -8.95 -5.24 -1.37
C THR A 151 -9.26 -4.23 -0.26
N GLY A 152 -8.33 -3.32 0.06
CA GLY A 152 -8.55 -2.23 1.01
C GLY A 152 -9.61 -1.22 0.51
N LEU A 153 -9.58 -0.85 -0.78
CA LEU A 153 -10.62 -0.02 -1.39
C LEU A 153 -11.99 -0.70 -1.36
N ASN A 154 -12.05 -2.02 -1.56
CA ASN A 154 -13.29 -2.77 -1.39
C ASN A 154 -13.81 -2.69 0.06
N LEU A 155 -12.94 -2.82 1.07
CA LEU A 155 -13.36 -2.71 2.48
C LEU A 155 -13.89 -1.31 2.82
N LEU A 156 -13.41 -0.26 2.15
CA LEU A 156 -13.82 1.12 2.42
C LEU A 156 -15.01 1.56 1.56
N TYR A 157 -15.00 1.25 0.26
CA TYR A 157 -15.95 1.76 -0.72
C TYR A 157 -16.85 0.68 -1.35
N GLY A 158 -16.58 -0.61 -1.13
CA GLY A 158 -17.28 -1.71 -1.80
C GLY A 158 -18.79 -1.70 -1.60
N ARG A 159 -19.26 -1.23 -0.44
CA ARG A 159 -20.69 -1.04 -0.17
C ARG A 159 -21.36 -0.06 -1.15
N TYR A 160 -20.62 0.94 -1.61
CA TYR A 160 -21.15 1.97 -2.52
C TYR A 160 -20.90 1.65 -4.00
N THR A 161 -19.94 0.76 -4.29
CA THR A 161 -19.52 0.43 -5.65
C THR A 161 -19.91 -0.99 -6.04
N LEU A 162 -19.44 -2.01 -5.33
CA LEU A 162 -19.64 -3.41 -5.72
C LEU A 162 -21.00 -3.96 -5.30
N LEU A 163 -21.51 -3.59 -4.13
CA LEU A 163 -22.80 -4.07 -3.64
C LEU A 163 -23.97 -3.72 -4.59
N PRO A 164 -24.10 -2.48 -5.10
CA PRO A 164 -25.17 -2.15 -6.06
C PRO A 164 -25.03 -2.87 -7.41
N LEU A 165 -23.81 -3.25 -7.81
CA LEU A 165 -23.54 -3.87 -9.09
C LEU A 165 -23.76 -5.40 -9.07
N PHE A 166 -23.35 -6.05 -7.99
CA PHE A 166 -23.28 -7.51 -7.91
C PHE A 166 -24.28 -8.12 -6.93
N GLY A 167 -24.98 -7.32 -6.15
CA GLY A 167 -25.89 -7.78 -5.11
C GLY A 167 -25.17 -8.26 -3.83
N PRO A 168 -25.94 -8.55 -2.76
CA PRO A 168 -25.38 -8.84 -1.43
C PRO A 168 -24.57 -10.13 -1.36
N GLU A 169 -24.99 -11.17 -2.05
CA GLU A 169 -24.35 -12.48 -2.00
C GLU A 169 -22.96 -12.46 -2.64
N ALA A 170 -22.87 -11.97 -3.89
CA ALA A 170 -21.60 -11.86 -4.59
C ALA A 170 -20.67 -10.84 -3.92
N PHE A 171 -21.21 -9.69 -3.47
CA PHE A 171 -20.44 -8.70 -2.71
C PHE A 171 -19.84 -9.29 -1.43
N THR A 172 -20.62 -10.10 -0.69
CA THR A 172 -20.15 -10.76 0.53
C THR A 172 -19.01 -11.75 0.20
N ALA A 173 -19.18 -12.59 -0.82
CA ALA A 173 -18.15 -13.53 -1.24
C ALA A 173 -16.86 -12.84 -1.67
N ILE A 174 -16.94 -11.78 -2.49
CA ILE A 174 -15.80 -10.97 -2.93
C ILE A 174 -15.11 -10.33 -1.72
N THR A 175 -15.88 -9.79 -0.77
CA THR A 175 -15.32 -9.11 0.40
C THR A 175 -14.62 -10.08 1.34
N ILE A 176 -15.19 -11.27 1.57
CA ILE A 176 -14.54 -12.33 2.37
C ILE A 176 -13.24 -12.78 1.71
N ALA A 177 -13.26 -13.12 0.41
CA ALA A 177 -12.07 -13.50 -0.32
C ALA A 177 -11.01 -12.39 -0.31
N GLY A 178 -11.44 -11.13 -0.52
CA GLY A 178 -10.60 -9.95 -0.44
C GLY A 178 -9.97 -9.77 0.94
N LYS A 179 -10.70 -10.01 2.03
CA LYS A 179 -10.17 -9.95 3.39
C LYS A 179 -9.08 -10.99 3.62
N TYR A 180 -9.28 -12.22 3.17
CA TYR A 180 -8.23 -13.25 3.26
C TYR A 180 -7.00 -12.85 2.45
N ALA A 181 -7.19 -12.44 1.19
CA ALA A 181 -6.09 -11.96 0.35
C ALA A 181 -5.34 -10.80 1.03
N HIS A 182 -6.05 -9.84 1.60
CA HIS A 182 -5.47 -8.71 2.32
C HIS A 182 -4.60 -9.16 3.51
N ASN A 183 -5.13 -10.04 4.33
CA ASN A 183 -4.43 -10.52 5.51
C ASN A 183 -3.16 -11.32 5.18
N TYR A 184 -3.22 -12.24 4.21
CA TYR A 184 -2.07 -13.08 3.88
C TYR A 184 -1.02 -12.38 3.01
N LEU A 185 -1.44 -11.59 2.03
CA LEU A 185 -0.50 -10.88 1.16
C LEU A 185 0.20 -9.70 1.86
N SER A 186 -0.32 -9.24 3.01
CA SER A 186 0.38 -8.27 3.84
C SER A 186 1.77 -8.75 4.27
N PHE A 187 1.96 -10.05 4.53
CA PHE A 187 3.27 -10.63 4.86
C PHE A 187 4.22 -10.62 3.65
N ALA A 188 3.71 -10.88 2.44
CA ALA A 188 4.49 -10.77 1.21
C ALA A 188 4.93 -9.32 0.96
N PHE A 189 4.03 -8.36 1.19
CA PHE A 189 4.35 -6.93 1.13
C PHE A 189 5.46 -6.56 2.12
N MET A 190 5.34 -6.97 3.40
CA MET A 190 6.35 -6.71 4.43
C MET A 190 7.71 -7.32 4.07
N ALA A 191 7.73 -8.55 3.55
CA ALA A 191 8.97 -9.19 3.09
C ALA A 191 9.60 -8.42 1.92
N GLY A 192 8.80 -8.03 0.93
CA GLY A 192 9.24 -7.22 -0.21
C GLY A 192 9.76 -5.84 0.22
N LEU A 193 9.10 -5.21 1.20
CA LEU A 193 9.51 -3.94 1.79
C LEU A 193 10.89 -4.05 2.46
N ALA A 194 11.08 -5.07 3.30
CA ALA A 194 12.35 -5.33 3.97
C ALA A 194 13.48 -5.62 2.97
N LEU A 195 13.25 -6.49 1.98
CA LEU A 195 14.21 -6.78 0.93
C LEU A 195 14.61 -5.53 0.16
N SER A 196 13.63 -4.72 -0.27
CA SER A 196 13.88 -3.47 -1.00
C SER A 196 14.65 -2.46 -0.15
N PHE A 197 14.38 -2.38 1.17
CA PHE A 197 15.14 -1.55 2.08
C PHE A 197 16.62 -1.94 2.08
N PHE A 198 16.95 -3.19 2.36
CA PHE A 198 18.35 -3.64 2.46
C PHE A 198 19.10 -3.55 1.12
N LEU A 199 18.42 -3.81 -0.01
CA LEU A 199 19.04 -3.72 -1.32
C LEU A 199 19.34 -2.27 -1.73
N TRP A 200 18.49 -1.30 -1.37
CA TRP A 200 18.54 0.01 -2.00
C TRP A 200 18.81 1.18 -1.05
N VAL A 201 18.76 1.00 0.27
CA VAL A 201 18.90 2.11 1.24
C VAL A 201 20.18 2.93 1.00
N ARG A 202 21.32 2.28 0.74
CA ARG A 202 22.61 2.95 0.49
C ARG A 202 22.59 3.84 -0.75
N HIS A 203 21.78 3.50 -1.75
CA HIS A 203 21.64 4.27 -2.99
C HIS A 203 20.62 5.40 -2.89
N ASN A 204 19.79 5.38 -1.86
CA ASN A 204 18.70 6.33 -1.63
C ASN A 204 18.97 7.35 -0.53
N ILE A 205 20.22 7.43 -0.04
CA ILE A 205 20.64 8.50 0.88
C ILE A 205 20.60 9.83 0.13
N PRO A 206 19.94 10.88 0.66
CA PRO A 206 19.88 12.19 0.05
C PRO A 206 21.26 12.81 -0.16
N SER A 207 21.45 13.55 -1.24
CA SER A 207 22.70 14.21 -1.61
C SER A 207 22.45 15.59 -2.21
N LYS A 208 23.49 16.42 -2.31
CA LYS A 208 23.37 17.76 -2.92
C LYS A 208 22.89 17.74 -4.37
N ILE A 209 23.23 16.70 -5.11
CA ILE A 209 22.80 16.49 -6.52
C ILE A 209 21.25 16.40 -6.61
N ASP A 210 20.61 15.86 -5.58
CA ASP A 210 19.15 15.74 -5.56
C ASP A 210 18.46 17.11 -5.56
N LEU A 211 19.08 18.13 -4.96
CA LEU A 211 18.57 19.50 -4.98
C LEU A 211 18.63 20.11 -6.39
N GLU A 212 19.69 19.84 -7.15
CA GLU A 212 19.83 20.28 -8.53
C GLU A 212 18.77 19.63 -9.40
N TRP A 213 18.54 18.32 -9.20
CA TRP A 213 17.51 17.57 -9.89
C TRP A 213 16.11 18.13 -9.61
N LEU A 214 15.79 18.42 -8.34
CA LEU A 214 14.50 18.98 -7.92
C LEU A 214 14.29 20.40 -8.47
N LYS A 215 15.32 21.27 -8.45
CA LYS A 215 15.25 22.63 -9.03
C LYS A 215 14.96 22.59 -10.54
N ALA A 216 15.45 21.58 -11.24
CA ALA A 216 15.18 21.36 -12.66
C ALA A 216 13.81 20.69 -12.93
N GLY A 217 13.01 20.43 -11.88
CA GLY A 217 11.74 19.69 -11.99
C GLY A 217 11.91 18.28 -12.53
N GLY A 218 13.07 17.65 -12.33
CA GLY A 218 13.39 16.30 -12.82
C GLY A 218 13.48 16.16 -14.35
N GLY A 219 13.44 17.27 -15.10
CA GLY A 219 13.35 17.23 -16.56
C GLY A 219 11.98 16.77 -17.10
N ILE A 220 10.99 16.57 -16.22
CA ILE A 220 9.68 16.01 -16.59
C ILE A 220 8.83 17.02 -17.36
N PHE A 221 8.95 18.32 -17.03
CA PHE A 221 8.10 19.39 -17.56
C PHE A 221 8.61 19.97 -18.89
N LYS A 222 9.92 19.90 -19.15
CA LYS A 222 10.56 20.51 -20.33
C LYS A 222 11.38 19.48 -21.09
N LYS A 223 11.28 19.48 -22.43
CA LYS A 223 12.15 18.68 -23.30
C LYS A 223 13.59 19.18 -23.26
N GLY A 224 14.56 18.29 -23.45
CA GLY A 224 16.00 18.62 -23.48
C GLY A 224 16.59 18.96 -22.12
N VAL A 225 15.86 18.81 -21.02
CA VAL A 225 16.38 19.06 -19.68
C VAL A 225 16.70 17.73 -18.98
N HIS A 226 17.99 17.43 -18.83
CA HIS A 226 18.49 16.18 -18.25
C HIS A 226 19.33 16.45 -17.00
N PRO A 227 18.69 16.66 -15.84
CA PRO A 227 19.42 16.98 -14.62
C PRO A 227 20.28 15.79 -14.17
N PRO A 228 21.43 16.05 -13.49
CA PRO A 228 22.35 15.00 -13.12
C PRO A 228 21.71 14.05 -12.11
N ALA A 229 21.89 12.74 -12.35
CA ALA A 229 21.41 11.71 -11.42
C ALA A 229 22.34 10.50 -11.40
N ARG A 230 22.47 9.88 -10.22
CA ARG A 230 23.13 8.59 -10.03
C ARG A 230 22.14 7.44 -10.30
N LYS A 231 22.39 6.22 -9.77
CA LYS A 231 21.52 5.03 -9.94
C LYS A 231 20.06 5.33 -9.59
N PHE A 232 19.79 6.17 -8.57
CA PHE A 232 18.47 6.70 -8.25
C PHE A 232 18.49 8.23 -8.33
N ASN A 233 17.51 8.82 -8.99
CA ASN A 233 17.31 10.27 -9.02
C ASN A 233 16.49 10.73 -7.78
N ALA A 234 16.40 12.03 -7.57
CA ALA A 234 15.73 12.57 -6.38
C ALA A 234 14.26 12.15 -6.26
N GLY A 235 13.52 12.10 -7.38
CA GLY A 235 12.13 11.61 -7.40
C GLY A 235 12.01 10.16 -6.94
N GLN A 236 12.93 9.30 -7.39
CA GLN A 236 12.98 7.90 -6.98
C GLN A 236 13.37 7.74 -5.50
N LYS A 237 14.28 8.59 -5.00
CA LYS A 237 14.62 8.61 -3.56
C LYS A 237 13.44 9.05 -2.70
N ILE A 238 12.67 10.04 -3.13
CA ILE A 238 11.43 10.45 -2.44
C ILE A 238 10.46 9.27 -2.39
N ILE A 239 10.18 8.61 -3.53
CA ILE A 239 9.31 7.43 -3.57
C ILE A 239 9.84 6.33 -2.66
N PHE A 240 11.15 6.05 -2.68
CA PHE A 240 11.75 5.05 -1.81
C PHE A 240 11.43 5.35 -0.33
N TRP A 241 11.72 6.55 0.16
CA TRP A 241 11.49 6.88 1.57
C TRP A 241 10.01 6.95 1.94
N VAL A 242 9.15 7.44 1.04
CA VAL A 242 7.70 7.43 1.26
C VAL A 242 7.18 5.99 1.38
N VAL A 243 7.65 5.09 0.52
CA VAL A 243 7.25 3.67 0.57
C VAL A 243 7.83 2.99 1.80
N MET A 244 9.09 3.25 2.17
CA MET A 244 9.70 2.64 3.37
C MET A 244 9.01 3.10 4.66
N ILE A 245 8.82 4.40 4.84
CA ILE A 245 8.21 4.95 6.06
C ILE A 245 6.71 4.66 6.10
N GLY A 246 5.99 4.95 5.02
CA GLY A 246 4.56 4.71 4.93
C GLY A 246 4.24 3.22 4.92
N GLY A 247 5.02 2.41 4.19
CA GLY A 247 4.89 0.95 4.16
C GLY A 247 5.14 0.31 5.53
N LEU A 248 6.15 0.76 6.26
CA LEU A 248 6.37 0.32 7.65
C LEU A 248 5.19 0.72 8.54
N SER A 249 4.69 1.95 8.40
CA SER A 249 3.56 2.45 9.18
C SER A 249 2.28 1.64 8.94
N VAL A 250 1.92 1.35 7.67
CA VAL A 250 0.74 0.51 7.38
C VAL A 250 0.96 -0.94 7.79
N SER A 251 2.20 -1.45 7.76
CA SER A 251 2.52 -2.79 8.24
C SER A 251 2.30 -2.92 9.74
N LEU A 252 2.80 -1.97 10.54
CA LEU A 252 2.61 -1.95 11.99
C LEU A 252 1.14 -1.83 12.37
N SER A 253 0.41 -0.90 11.77
CA SER A 253 -1.03 -0.77 12.02
C SER A 253 -1.82 -1.97 11.50
N GLY A 254 -1.40 -2.58 10.39
CA GLY A 254 -1.97 -3.82 9.87
C GLY A 254 -1.79 -5.01 10.80
N ILE A 255 -0.61 -5.17 11.41
CA ILE A 255 -0.36 -6.17 12.45
C ILE A 255 -1.28 -5.92 13.67
N ALA A 256 -1.41 -4.66 14.10
CA ALA A 256 -2.28 -4.31 15.20
C ALA A 256 -3.77 -4.62 14.91
N LEU A 257 -4.19 -4.49 13.65
CA LEU A 257 -5.54 -4.87 13.21
C LEU A 257 -5.72 -6.37 13.03
N LEU A 258 -4.66 -7.09 12.65
CA LEU A 258 -4.69 -8.55 12.46
C LEU A 258 -4.72 -9.29 13.81
N PHE A 259 -4.02 -8.74 14.80
CA PHE A 259 -3.96 -9.25 16.18
C PHE A 259 -4.58 -8.23 17.15
N PRO A 260 -5.93 -8.06 17.08
CA PRO A 260 -6.63 -7.07 17.89
C PRO A 260 -6.40 -7.36 19.37
N PHE A 261 -6.30 -6.28 20.14
CA PHE A 261 -6.18 -6.31 21.61
C PHE A 261 -4.83 -6.80 22.19
N GLN A 262 -3.93 -7.25 21.34
CA GLN A 262 -2.59 -7.68 21.75
C GLN A 262 -1.55 -6.55 21.69
N THR A 263 -1.88 -5.45 21.03
CA THR A 263 -0.97 -4.33 20.83
C THR A 263 -1.59 -3.03 21.33
N ALA A 264 -0.81 -2.22 22.03
CA ALA A 264 -1.15 -0.85 22.42
C ALA A 264 -0.29 0.13 21.62
N MET A 265 -0.48 0.20 20.30
CA MET A 265 0.38 0.96 19.40
C MET A 265 0.21 2.47 19.63
N PHE A 266 -1.03 2.95 19.72
CA PHE A 266 -1.30 4.37 19.89
C PHE A 266 -0.99 4.89 21.28
N ALA A 267 -1.33 4.16 22.34
CA ALA A 267 -0.97 4.55 23.71
C ALA A 267 0.56 4.72 23.86
N LYS A 268 1.35 3.80 23.29
CA LYS A 268 2.82 3.90 23.29
C LYS A 268 3.34 5.05 22.44
N THR A 269 2.78 5.24 21.26
CA THR A 269 3.15 6.35 20.36
C THR A 269 2.82 7.69 21.01
N PHE A 270 1.66 7.82 21.61
CA PHE A 270 1.25 9.03 22.34
C PHE A 270 2.16 9.30 23.54
N GLY A 271 2.56 8.25 24.27
CA GLY A 271 3.56 8.40 25.35
C GLY A 271 4.88 8.96 24.84
N ILE A 272 5.37 8.51 23.67
CA ILE A 272 6.59 9.06 23.07
C ILE A 272 6.38 10.52 22.65
N LEU A 273 5.25 10.84 22.02
CA LEU A 273 4.94 12.22 21.60
C LEU A 273 4.81 13.17 22.81
N ASN A 274 4.25 12.69 23.92
CA ASN A 274 4.15 13.49 25.16
C ASN A 274 5.52 13.84 25.74
N MET A 275 6.56 13.01 25.49
CA MET A 275 7.93 13.34 25.90
C MET A 275 8.51 14.56 25.17
N VAL A 276 7.95 14.93 24.01
CA VAL A 276 8.37 16.10 23.22
C VAL A 276 7.36 17.25 23.26
N GLY A 277 6.46 17.24 24.26
CA GLY A 277 5.59 18.37 24.59
C GLY A 277 4.15 18.27 24.08
N PHE A 278 3.71 17.11 23.58
CA PHE A 278 2.29 16.86 23.31
C PHE A 278 1.57 16.46 24.62
N ASP A 279 0.23 16.59 24.63
CA ASP A 279 -0.63 16.13 25.73
C ASP A 279 -1.71 15.23 25.14
N LEU A 280 -1.32 13.99 24.80
CA LEU A 280 -2.19 13.01 24.17
C LEU A 280 -2.58 11.92 25.17
N PRO A 281 -3.80 11.36 25.07
CA PRO A 281 -4.29 10.34 26.02
C PRO A 281 -3.49 9.03 25.86
N THR A 282 -2.88 8.56 26.94
CA THR A 282 -2.13 7.30 26.99
C THR A 282 -2.92 6.15 27.62
N ALA A 283 -4.01 6.45 28.31
CA ALA A 283 -4.92 5.47 28.89
C ALA A 283 -6.06 5.17 27.89
N LEU A 284 -5.72 4.44 26.80
CA LEU A 284 -6.69 4.08 25.77
C LEU A 284 -7.30 2.71 26.08
N THR A 285 -8.62 2.56 25.87
CA THR A 285 -9.25 1.25 25.84
C THR A 285 -8.82 0.48 24.62
N ALA A 286 -8.92 -0.86 24.65
CA ALA A 286 -8.57 -1.70 23.53
C ALA A 286 -9.39 -1.39 22.25
N LEU A 287 -10.64 -0.96 22.42
CA LEU A 287 -11.48 -0.51 21.30
C LEU A 287 -11.00 0.82 20.71
N GLN A 288 -10.61 1.78 21.54
CA GLN A 288 -10.03 3.05 21.08
C GLN A 288 -8.73 2.81 20.30
N GLU A 289 -7.87 1.91 20.79
CA GLU A 289 -6.67 1.48 20.03
C GLU A 289 -7.04 0.94 18.65
N GLN A 290 -8.04 0.08 18.53
CA GLN A 290 -8.50 -0.47 17.24
C GLN A 290 -9.10 0.60 16.33
N GLN A 291 -9.88 1.52 16.86
CA GLN A 291 -10.46 2.62 16.09
C GLN A 291 -9.38 3.54 15.53
N LEU A 292 -8.39 3.91 16.35
CA LEU A 292 -7.24 4.71 15.90
C LEU A 292 -6.39 3.97 14.86
N ASN A 293 -6.14 2.67 15.07
CA ASN A 293 -5.42 1.84 14.10
C ASN A 293 -6.14 1.78 12.75
N GLN A 294 -7.45 1.62 12.73
CA GLN A 294 -8.24 1.58 11.49
C GLN A 294 -8.19 2.92 10.75
N LEU A 295 -8.36 4.04 11.45
CA LEU A 295 -8.28 5.36 10.85
C LEU A 295 -6.89 5.62 10.26
N TRP A 296 -5.85 5.36 11.04
CA TRP A 296 -4.47 5.55 10.64
C TRP A 296 -4.09 4.67 9.44
N HIS A 297 -4.40 3.38 9.52
CA HIS A 297 -4.16 2.44 8.42
C HIS A 297 -4.86 2.90 7.13
N GLY A 298 -6.12 3.32 7.23
CA GLY A 298 -6.88 3.83 6.10
C GLY A 298 -6.28 5.11 5.52
N ILE A 299 -5.96 6.09 6.35
CA ILE A 299 -5.38 7.37 5.91
C ILE A 299 -4.03 7.15 5.21
N VAL A 300 -3.10 6.45 5.86
CA VAL A 300 -1.77 6.22 5.28
C VAL A 300 -1.85 5.38 4.01
N SER A 301 -2.73 4.38 3.98
CA SER A 301 -2.96 3.57 2.76
C SER A 301 -3.47 4.42 1.59
N LEU A 302 -4.44 5.30 1.81
CA LEU A 302 -4.99 6.19 0.77
C LEU A 302 -3.94 7.17 0.25
N VAL A 303 -3.10 7.73 1.14
CA VAL A 303 -1.96 8.57 0.76
C VAL A 303 -0.96 7.79 -0.08
N LEU A 304 -0.57 6.58 0.36
CA LEU A 304 0.33 5.72 -0.40
C LEU A 304 -0.26 5.36 -1.76
N MET A 305 -1.54 4.97 -1.83
CA MET A 305 -2.20 4.67 -3.11
C MET A 305 -2.14 5.85 -4.06
N THR A 306 -2.43 7.06 -3.59
CA THR A 306 -2.38 8.29 -4.39
C THR A 306 -0.99 8.51 -4.98
N ILE A 307 0.07 8.34 -4.18
CA ILE A 307 1.46 8.53 -4.61
C ILE A 307 1.89 7.39 -5.55
N ILE A 308 1.52 6.14 -5.25
CA ILE A 308 1.91 4.98 -6.06
C ILE A 308 1.21 4.98 -7.43
N VAL A 309 0.00 5.50 -7.56
CA VAL A 309 -0.65 5.71 -8.86
C VAL A 309 0.21 6.62 -9.76
N ALA A 310 0.78 7.70 -9.22
CA ALA A 310 1.71 8.56 -9.96
C ALA A 310 3.02 7.84 -10.30
N HIS A 311 3.54 7.00 -9.38
CA HIS A 311 4.71 6.17 -9.62
C HIS A 311 4.47 5.14 -10.74
N ILE A 312 3.34 4.46 -10.73
CA ILE A 312 2.97 3.51 -11.79
C ILE A 312 2.87 4.23 -13.14
N TYR A 313 2.26 5.41 -13.17
CA TYR A 313 2.16 6.22 -14.39
C TYR A 313 3.54 6.55 -14.95
N ILE A 314 4.43 7.16 -14.19
CA ILE A 314 5.75 7.57 -14.68
C ILE A 314 6.64 6.37 -15.02
N GLY A 315 6.50 5.27 -14.28
CA GLY A 315 7.24 4.03 -14.50
C GLY A 315 6.74 3.18 -15.67
N SER A 316 5.62 3.52 -16.29
CA SER A 316 5.02 2.74 -17.38
C SER A 316 4.63 3.58 -18.59
N VAL A 317 3.46 4.25 -18.51
CA VAL A 317 2.86 5.00 -19.63
C VAL A 317 3.56 6.34 -19.84
N GLY A 318 3.90 7.03 -18.76
CA GLY A 318 4.39 8.41 -18.78
C GLY A 318 5.79 8.59 -19.34
N MET A 319 6.66 7.57 -19.25
CA MET A 319 8.06 7.66 -19.69
C MET A 319 8.45 6.43 -20.53
N GLU A 320 9.03 6.68 -21.69
CA GLU A 320 9.54 5.65 -22.58
C GLU A 320 10.72 4.90 -21.93
N GLY A 321 10.72 3.56 -22.00
CA GLY A 321 11.81 2.73 -21.50
C GLY A 321 11.92 2.59 -19.97
N ALA A 322 11.13 3.35 -19.20
CA ALA A 322 11.20 3.29 -17.72
C ALA A 322 10.85 1.91 -17.15
N LEU A 323 9.82 1.24 -17.69
CA LEU A 323 9.38 -0.08 -17.27
C LEU A 323 10.45 -1.16 -17.48
N ASP A 324 11.31 -1.01 -18.48
CA ASP A 324 12.33 -2.00 -18.84
C ASP A 324 13.30 -2.25 -17.67
N ALA A 325 13.56 -1.24 -16.86
CA ALA A 325 14.37 -1.33 -15.65
C ALA A 325 13.88 -2.44 -14.69
N MET A 326 12.56 -2.57 -14.51
CA MET A 326 11.98 -3.58 -13.61
C MET A 326 11.46 -4.82 -14.34
N ASN A 327 11.23 -4.74 -15.66
CA ASN A 327 10.77 -5.87 -16.45
C ASN A 327 11.93 -6.78 -16.88
N SER A 328 12.95 -6.21 -17.53
CA SER A 328 14.13 -6.94 -18.02
C SER A 328 15.37 -6.76 -17.16
N GLY A 329 15.42 -5.71 -16.34
CA GLY A 329 16.59 -5.26 -15.60
C GLY A 329 17.54 -4.40 -16.43
N LYS A 330 17.28 -4.27 -17.73
CA LYS A 330 18.15 -3.56 -18.67
C LYS A 330 17.41 -2.36 -19.25
N VAL A 331 18.10 -1.24 -19.36
CA VAL A 331 17.55 -0.01 -19.93
C VAL A 331 18.35 0.39 -21.16
N ASP A 332 17.73 1.12 -22.08
CA ASP A 332 18.44 1.70 -23.23
C ASP A 332 19.53 2.65 -22.76
N ARG A 333 20.68 2.67 -23.47
CA ARG A 333 21.85 3.45 -23.04
C ARG A 333 21.64 4.96 -23.17
N ASN A 334 20.87 5.42 -24.17
CA ASN A 334 20.53 6.84 -24.27
C ASN A 334 19.55 7.25 -23.19
N TRP A 335 18.54 6.44 -22.92
CA TRP A 335 17.68 6.63 -21.78
C TRP A 335 18.47 6.77 -20.46
N ALA A 336 19.43 5.86 -20.25
CA ALA A 336 20.27 5.89 -19.05
C ALA A 336 21.13 7.15 -18.96
N LYS A 337 21.67 7.64 -20.08
CA LYS A 337 22.45 8.89 -20.11
C LYS A 337 21.59 10.11 -19.80
N GLU A 338 20.38 10.16 -20.34
CA GLU A 338 19.46 11.29 -20.14
C GLU A 338 18.92 11.35 -18.71
N HIS A 339 18.56 10.22 -18.13
CA HIS A 339 17.91 10.18 -16.82
C HIS A 339 18.84 9.84 -15.64
N HIS A 340 20.01 9.25 -15.91
CA HIS A 340 20.97 8.76 -14.92
C HIS A 340 22.42 8.93 -15.39
N GLY A 341 22.77 10.09 -15.95
CA GLY A 341 24.04 10.33 -16.63
C GLY A 341 25.28 10.13 -15.74
N LEU A 342 25.21 10.44 -14.44
CA LEU A 342 26.33 10.20 -13.51
C LEU A 342 26.51 8.70 -13.25
N TRP A 343 25.43 7.95 -13.12
CA TRP A 343 25.50 6.50 -12.97
C TRP A 343 26.14 5.82 -14.21
N VAL A 344 25.80 6.26 -15.41
CA VAL A 344 26.43 5.72 -16.64
C VAL A 344 27.93 5.97 -16.63
N LYS A 345 28.38 7.17 -16.24
CA LYS A 345 29.82 7.49 -16.10
C LYS A 345 30.50 6.60 -15.07
N GLU A 346 29.86 6.33 -13.92
CA GLU A 346 30.38 5.43 -12.89
C GLU A 346 30.55 4.00 -13.42
N VAL A 347 29.57 3.47 -14.13
CA VAL A 347 29.62 2.11 -14.71
C VAL A 347 30.70 2.02 -15.81
N ASP A 348 30.81 3.03 -16.67
CA ASP A 348 31.84 3.05 -17.74
C ASP A 348 33.25 3.14 -17.16
N ALA A 349 33.45 3.91 -16.10
CA ALA A 349 34.72 3.99 -15.39
C ALA A 349 35.10 2.64 -14.76
N ALA A 350 34.18 1.99 -14.06
CA ALA A 350 34.38 0.68 -13.47
C ALA A 350 34.74 -0.38 -14.52
N ALA A 351 34.07 -0.38 -15.66
CA ALA A 351 34.34 -1.30 -16.77
C ALA A 351 35.72 -1.09 -17.40
N LYS A 352 36.22 0.16 -17.46
CA LYS A 352 37.57 0.45 -17.91
C LYS A 352 38.62 -0.06 -16.96
N THR A 353 38.42 0.16 -15.65
CA THR A 353 39.35 -0.32 -14.60
C THR A 353 39.44 -1.86 -14.60
N ALA A 354 38.31 -2.54 -14.69
CA ALA A 354 38.26 -4.00 -14.75
C ALA A 354 38.98 -4.60 -15.98
N LYS A 355 39.02 -3.87 -17.12
CA LYS A 355 39.77 -4.28 -18.31
C LYS A 355 41.27 -3.97 -18.21
N ALA A 356 41.66 -3.03 -17.37
CA ALA A 356 43.06 -2.62 -17.21
C ALA A 356 43.81 -3.46 -16.16
N THR A 357 43.11 -4.25 -15.35
CA THR A 357 43.70 -5.18 -14.41
C THR A 357 43.89 -6.53 -15.10
N PRO A 358 45.14 -6.98 -15.43
CA PRO A 358 45.37 -8.32 -15.99
C PRO A 358 44.88 -9.38 -14.99
N ALA A 359 44.31 -10.46 -15.50
CA ALA A 359 44.08 -11.66 -14.70
C ALA A 359 45.44 -12.20 -14.28
N GLU A 360 45.77 -12.14 -12.98
CA GLU A 360 46.88 -12.88 -12.38
C GLU A 360 46.62 -14.37 -12.40
#